data_40b0dc49b54f46f9995263215a54c356
#
_entry.id   40b0dc49b54f46f9995263215a54c356
#
_cell.length_a   1.000
_cell.length_b   1.000
_cell.length_c   1.000
_cell.angle_alpha   90.00
_cell.angle_beta   90.00
_cell.angle_gamma   90.00
#
_symmetry.space_group_name_H-M   'P 1'
#
loop_
_entity.id
_entity.type
_entity.pdbx_description
1 polymer ?
#
loop_
_entity_poly.entity_id
_entity_poly.type
_entity_poly.pdbx_seq_one_letter_code
_entity_poly.pdbx_strand_id
1 'polypeptide(L)'
;MKIDAGLDTGAVYAMRTVPMDDDVTLEELRARLVEVACTLLVDELAHGLAGLPEPEPQRGQPTIAEKISREDLHLDWSRTAVELKRVVRLGHAWTTFRGKRLTVLEAAVAAEESRTDGRRPGALAGTLVATGGGSLELRRVQPESRSPMSADEWLRGVRAGDGERLGTD
;
A
#
# COMPACT_ATOMS: atom_id res chain seq x y z
N MET A 1 16.20 3.40 -20.91
CA MET A 1 16.05 4.68 -21.64
C MET A 1 17.40 5.35 -21.84
N LYS A 2 17.50 6.28 -22.80
CA LYS A 2 18.69 7.08 -23.06
C LYS A 2 18.89 8.10 -21.92
N ILE A 3 20.14 8.35 -21.55
CA ILE A 3 20.47 9.41 -20.58
C ILE A 3 20.38 10.77 -21.27
N ASP A 4 19.67 11.70 -20.67
CA ASP A 4 19.49 13.07 -21.15
C ASP A 4 19.74 14.07 -19.99
N ALA A 5 19.73 15.36 -20.28
CA ALA A 5 19.99 16.43 -19.29
C ALA A 5 18.86 16.59 -18.26
N GLY A 6 17.60 16.25 -18.63
CA GLY A 6 16.45 16.32 -17.75
C GLY A 6 16.28 15.05 -16.91
N LEU A 7 15.59 15.17 -15.78
CA LEU A 7 15.23 14.02 -14.94
C LEU A 7 14.19 13.15 -15.67
N ASP A 8 14.55 11.90 -15.94
CA ASP A 8 13.71 10.89 -16.59
C ASP A 8 13.09 11.31 -17.94
N THR A 9 13.73 12.21 -18.69
CA THR A 9 13.21 12.76 -19.97
C THR A 9 13.74 12.05 -21.21
N GLY A 10 14.70 11.15 -21.06
CA GLY A 10 15.34 10.47 -22.19
C GLY A 10 14.39 9.57 -22.98
N ALA A 11 14.71 9.37 -24.26
CA ALA A 11 13.98 8.44 -25.14
C ALA A 11 14.07 7.00 -24.63
N VAL A 12 13.01 6.21 -24.83
CA VAL A 12 12.83 4.85 -24.29
C VAL A 12 13.25 3.83 -25.34
N TYR A 13 14.18 2.93 -25.00
CA TYR A 13 14.59 1.83 -25.86
C TYR A 13 13.59 0.67 -25.86
N ALA A 14 13.07 0.33 -24.68
CA ALA A 14 12.10 -0.75 -24.52
C ALA A 14 11.19 -0.52 -23.33
N MET A 15 9.98 -1.05 -23.39
CA MET A 15 8.97 -0.96 -22.34
C MET A 15 8.22 -2.28 -22.20
N ARG A 16 7.88 -2.64 -20.96
CA ARG A 16 6.99 -3.76 -20.64
C ARG A 16 5.93 -3.30 -19.64
N THR A 17 4.69 -3.69 -19.89
CA THR A 17 3.58 -3.44 -18.99
C THR A 17 3.46 -4.60 -18.01
N VAL A 18 3.37 -4.29 -16.71
CA VAL A 18 3.11 -5.27 -15.65
C VAL A 18 1.69 -5.03 -15.14
N PRO A 19 0.81 -6.04 -15.17
CA PRO A 19 -0.55 -5.91 -14.64
C PRO A 19 -0.49 -5.71 -13.11
N MET A 20 -1.33 -4.81 -12.62
CA MET A 20 -1.46 -4.50 -11.21
C MET A 20 -2.91 -4.73 -10.80
N ASP A 21 -3.15 -5.75 -9.98
CA ASP A 21 -4.46 -6.03 -9.40
C ASP A 21 -4.73 -5.19 -8.15
N ASP A 22 -5.98 -5.22 -7.67
CA ASP A 22 -6.41 -4.42 -6.52
C ASP A 22 -5.86 -4.93 -5.17
N ASP A 23 -5.20 -6.08 -5.14
CA ASP A 23 -4.68 -6.70 -3.92
C ASP A 23 -3.16 -6.72 -3.83
N VAL A 24 -2.46 -6.46 -4.95
CA VAL A 24 -1.00 -6.47 -4.97
C VAL A 24 -0.41 -5.47 -3.98
N THR A 25 0.51 -5.92 -3.15
CA THR A 25 1.28 -5.08 -2.24
C THR A 25 2.43 -4.38 -2.95
N LEU A 26 2.97 -3.32 -2.34
CA LEU A 26 4.16 -2.63 -2.86
C LEU A 26 5.37 -3.57 -2.96
N GLU A 27 5.54 -4.47 -2.01
CA GLU A 27 6.63 -5.44 -1.99
C GLU A 27 6.51 -6.44 -3.16
N GLU A 28 5.33 -7.02 -3.36
CA GLU A 28 5.06 -7.92 -4.48
C GLU A 28 5.22 -7.23 -5.83
N LEU A 29 4.70 -6.00 -5.95
CA LEU A 29 4.85 -5.22 -7.18
C LEU A 29 6.32 -4.93 -7.48
N ARG A 30 7.10 -4.55 -6.47
CA ARG A 30 8.56 -4.35 -6.63
C ARG A 30 9.26 -5.63 -7.08
N ALA A 31 8.94 -6.78 -6.50
CA ALA A 31 9.52 -8.06 -6.90
C ALA A 31 9.20 -8.38 -8.37
N ARG A 32 7.94 -8.25 -8.78
CA ARG A 32 7.50 -8.44 -10.17
C ARG A 32 8.20 -7.48 -11.14
N LEU A 33 8.31 -6.19 -10.76
CA LEU A 33 8.98 -5.18 -11.58
C LEU A 33 10.48 -5.47 -11.75
N VAL A 34 11.16 -5.91 -10.70
CA VAL A 34 12.58 -6.29 -10.77
C VAL A 34 12.77 -7.47 -11.71
N GLU A 35 11.95 -8.52 -11.61
CA GLU A 35 12.02 -9.70 -12.47
C GLU A 35 11.83 -9.33 -13.95
N VAL A 36 10.77 -8.55 -14.24
CA VAL A 36 10.49 -8.11 -15.62
C VAL A 36 11.58 -7.18 -16.14
N ALA A 37 12.08 -6.27 -15.30
CA ALA A 37 13.16 -5.35 -15.70
C ALA A 37 14.48 -6.07 -15.99
N CYS A 38 14.84 -7.07 -15.17
CA CYS A 38 16.04 -7.89 -15.40
C CYS A 38 15.93 -8.67 -16.72
N THR A 39 14.78 -9.32 -16.96
CA THR A 39 14.53 -10.05 -18.20
C THR A 39 14.61 -9.11 -19.39
N LEU A 40 13.90 -7.98 -19.36
CA LEU A 40 13.93 -6.99 -20.41
C LEU A 40 15.36 -6.49 -20.70
N LEU A 41 16.12 -6.20 -19.66
CA LEU A 41 17.49 -5.72 -19.81
C LEU A 41 18.40 -6.77 -20.47
N VAL A 42 18.29 -8.04 -20.08
CA VAL A 42 19.07 -9.14 -20.66
C VAL A 42 18.70 -9.34 -22.12
N ASP A 43 17.41 -9.35 -22.44
CA ASP A 43 16.92 -9.53 -23.81
C ASP A 43 17.41 -8.40 -24.73
N GLU A 44 17.27 -7.15 -24.30
CA GLU A 44 17.68 -5.99 -25.11
C GLU A 44 19.21 -5.90 -25.30
N LEU A 45 20.00 -6.36 -24.33
CA LEU A 45 21.46 -6.32 -24.41
C LEU A 45 22.08 -7.61 -24.99
N ALA A 46 21.29 -8.62 -25.33
CA ALA A 46 21.78 -9.90 -25.85
C ALA A 46 22.66 -9.74 -27.12
N HIS A 47 22.41 -8.71 -27.91
CA HIS A 47 23.16 -8.39 -29.12
C HIS A 47 24.16 -7.22 -28.96
N GLY A 48 24.43 -6.84 -27.69
CA GLY A 48 25.30 -5.71 -27.33
C GLY A 48 24.62 -4.34 -27.56
N LEU A 49 25.32 -3.26 -27.17
CA LEU A 49 24.80 -1.89 -27.28
C LEU A 49 24.49 -1.45 -28.71
N ALA A 50 25.24 -2.00 -29.70
CA ALA A 50 25.00 -1.70 -31.11
C ALA A 50 23.73 -2.37 -31.68
N GLY A 51 23.20 -3.37 -30.97
CA GLY A 51 21.97 -4.06 -31.35
C GLY A 51 20.71 -3.46 -30.73
N LEU A 52 20.82 -2.41 -29.93
CA LEU A 52 19.65 -1.74 -29.34
C LEU A 52 18.77 -1.11 -30.43
N PRO A 53 17.44 -1.15 -30.29
CA PRO A 53 16.52 -0.48 -31.19
C PRO A 53 16.70 1.06 -31.13
N GLU A 54 16.21 1.76 -32.15
CA GLU A 54 16.16 3.22 -32.09
C GLU A 54 15.21 3.64 -30.95
N PRO A 55 15.67 4.49 -30.00
CA PRO A 55 14.85 4.85 -28.84
C PRO A 55 13.72 5.79 -29.22
N GLU A 56 12.53 5.54 -28.73
CA GLU A 56 11.34 6.36 -28.97
C GLU A 56 11.27 7.55 -27.99
N PRO A 57 11.06 8.79 -28.47
CA PRO A 57 10.84 9.93 -27.59
C PRO A 57 9.59 9.74 -26.73
N GLN A 58 9.68 10.10 -25.45
CA GLN A 58 8.53 10.11 -24.56
C GLN A 58 7.50 11.16 -25.01
N ARG A 59 6.22 10.84 -24.85
CA ARG A 59 5.10 11.72 -25.23
C ARG A 59 4.22 11.97 -24.01
N GLY A 60 3.57 13.12 -23.98
CA GLY A 60 2.63 13.53 -22.93
C GLY A 60 3.23 14.55 -21.97
N GLN A 61 2.40 14.95 -21.00
CA GLN A 61 2.83 15.86 -19.94
C GLN A 61 3.63 15.08 -18.88
N PRO A 62 4.79 15.56 -18.45
CA PRO A 62 5.54 14.93 -17.38
C PRO A 62 4.76 14.98 -16.07
N THR A 63 4.79 13.88 -15.33
CA THR A 63 4.20 13.77 -13.99
C THR A 63 5.31 13.49 -12.99
N ILE A 64 5.20 14.05 -11.79
CA ILE A 64 6.16 13.84 -10.71
C ILE A 64 5.53 12.88 -9.70
N ALA A 65 6.22 11.77 -9.42
CA ALA A 65 5.86 10.87 -8.33
C ALA A 65 6.67 11.26 -7.09
N GLU A 66 6.01 11.87 -6.11
CA GLU A 66 6.64 12.23 -4.84
C GLU A 66 6.94 10.98 -4.01
N LYS A 67 7.91 11.09 -3.09
CA LYS A 67 8.20 10.02 -2.14
C LYS A 67 7.04 9.87 -1.16
N ILE A 68 6.66 8.62 -0.90
CA ILE A 68 5.69 8.31 0.15
C ILE A 68 6.27 8.74 1.50
N SER A 69 5.62 9.66 2.16
CA SER A 69 5.96 10.17 3.48
C SER A 69 5.38 9.29 4.59
N ARG A 70 5.73 9.57 5.84
CA ARG A 70 5.14 8.90 7.00
C ARG A 70 3.66 9.26 7.16
N GLU A 71 3.31 10.46 6.83
CA GLU A 71 1.95 11.01 6.89
C GLU A 71 1.02 10.32 5.89
N ASP A 72 1.52 10.00 4.69
CA ASP A 72 0.76 9.25 3.68
C ASP A 72 0.40 7.83 4.13
N LEU A 73 1.14 7.28 5.08
CA LEU A 73 0.91 5.96 5.68
C LEU A 73 0.00 6.01 6.92
N HIS A 74 -0.44 7.19 7.34
CA HIS A 74 -1.38 7.34 8.44
C HIS A 74 -2.79 6.95 7.99
N LEU A 75 -3.46 6.09 8.78
CA LEU A 75 -4.83 5.66 8.51
C LEU A 75 -5.82 6.69 9.07
N ASP A 76 -6.30 7.57 8.20
CA ASP A 76 -7.42 8.46 8.49
C ASP A 76 -8.74 7.70 8.36
N TRP A 77 -9.30 7.29 9.48
CA TRP A 77 -10.53 6.48 9.53
C TRP A 77 -11.77 7.17 8.95
N SER A 78 -11.72 8.47 8.69
CA SER A 78 -12.81 9.19 8.00
C SER A 78 -12.92 8.85 6.51
N ARG A 79 -11.86 8.25 5.93
CA ARG A 79 -11.84 7.79 4.54
C ARG A 79 -12.56 6.46 4.39
N THR A 80 -12.80 6.04 3.15
CA THR A 80 -13.45 4.75 2.85
C THR A 80 -12.53 3.55 3.14
N ALA A 81 -13.11 2.39 3.43
CA ALA A 81 -12.36 1.15 3.64
C ALA A 81 -11.48 0.78 2.42
N VAL A 82 -11.94 1.06 1.21
CA VAL A 82 -11.19 0.82 -0.03
C VAL A 82 -9.93 1.69 -0.08
N GLU A 83 -10.05 2.99 0.24
CA GLU A 83 -8.91 3.90 0.29
C GLU A 83 -7.91 3.49 1.37
N LEU A 84 -8.39 3.14 2.56
CA LEU A 84 -7.53 2.69 3.66
C LEU A 84 -6.79 1.38 3.32
N LYS A 85 -7.47 0.43 2.65
CA LYS A 85 -6.82 -0.78 2.14
C LYS A 85 -5.67 -0.45 1.17
N ARG A 86 -5.84 0.56 0.31
CA ARG A 86 -4.77 1.02 -0.59
C ARG A 86 -3.56 1.55 0.18
N VAL A 87 -3.77 2.24 1.31
CA VAL A 87 -2.67 2.68 2.19
C VAL A 87 -1.99 1.49 2.86
N VAL A 88 -2.74 0.51 3.35
CA VAL A 88 -2.19 -0.72 3.95
C VAL A 88 -1.28 -1.47 2.97
N ARG A 89 -1.65 -1.56 1.69
CA ARG A 89 -0.84 -2.22 0.65
C ARG A 89 0.51 -1.55 0.37
N LEU A 90 0.68 -0.28 0.73
CA LEU A 90 1.98 0.40 0.64
C LEU A 90 3.00 -0.13 1.66
N GLY A 91 2.52 -0.85 2.68
CA GLY A 91 3.32 -1.32 3.80
C GLY A 91 3.51 -0.24 4.88
N HIS A 92 3.67 -0.68 6.11
CA HIS A 92 3.86 0.19 7.28
C HIS A 92 2.74 1.22 7.55
N ALA A 93 1.53 1.00 7.03
CA ALA A 93 0.36 1.80 7.40
C ALA A 93 0.18 1.80 8.91
N TRP A 94 -0.16 2.94 9.49
CA TRP A 94 -0.21 3.06 10.95
C TRP A 94 -1.38 3.90 11.43
N THR A 95 -1.75 3.65 12.66
CA THR A 95 -2.73 4.41 13.44
C THR A 95 -2.29 4.44 14.89
N THR A 96 -3.12 5.01 15.78
CA THR A 96 -2.93 4.97 17.23
C THR A 96 -4.02 4.16 17.92
N PHE A 97 -3.68 3.52 19.01
CA PHE A 97 -4.61 2.89 19.94
C PHE A 97 -4.18 3.21 21.37
N ARG A 98 -5.03 3.90 22.11
CA ARG A 98 -4.73 4.37 23.48
C ARG A 98 -3.38 5.11 23.55
N GLY A 99 -3.14 6.04 22.61
CA GLY A 99 -1.93 6.85 22.50
C GLY A 99 -0.67 6.11 22.03
N LYS A 100 -0.75 4.79 21.74
CA LYS A 100 0.39 4.00 21.24
C LYS A 100 0.23 3.69 19.76
N ARG A 101 1.36 3.65 19.06
CA ARG A 101 1.37 3.32 17.63
C ARG A 101 0.97 1.86 17.40
N LEU A 102 0.08 1.66 16.45
CA LEU A 102 -0.30 0.36 15.90
C LEU A 102 -0.05 0.37 14.42
N THR A 103 0.85 -0.47 13.94
CA THR A 103 1.07 -0.67 12.50
C THR A 103 0.08 -1.73 12.00
N VAL A 104 -0.61 -1.44 10.91
CA VAL A 104 -1.53 -2.37 10.24
C VAL A 104 -0.77 -2.97 9.05
N LEU A 105 -0.50 -4.26 9.12
CA LEU A 105 0.28 -4.99 8.12
C LEU A 105 -0.59 -5.60 7.04
N GLU A 106 -1.76 -6.12 7.44
CA GLU A 106 -2.72 -6.73 6.53
C GLU A 106 -4.14 -6.36 6.93
N ALA A 107 -4.95 -5.99 5.94
CA ALA A 107 -6.36 -5.69 6.13
C ALA A 107 -7.16 -6.01 4.86
N ALA A 108 -8.45 -6.22 5.01
CA ALA A 108 -9.39 -6.42 3.92
C ALA A 108 -10.59 -5.48 4.05
N VAL A 109 -11.21 -5.15 2.92
CA VAL A 109 -12.52 -4.50 2.95
C VAL A 109 -13.54 -5.55 3.39
N ALA A 110 -14.30 -5.25 4.44
CA ALA A 110 -15.31 -6.17 4.94
C ALA A 110 -16.47 -6.32 3.95
N ALA A 111 -17.07 -7.52 3.90
CA ALA A 111 -18.29 -7.74 3.14
C ALA A 111 -19.43 -6.85 3.66
N GLU A 112 -20.42 -6.54 2.81
CA GLU A 112 -21.54 -5.66 3.19
C GLU A 112 -22.30 -6.15 4.42
N GLU A 113 -22.49 -7.45 4.56
CA GLU A 113 -23.16 -8.10 5.68
C GLU A 113 -22.42 -7.94 7.03
N SER A 114 -21.12 -7.67 6.98
CA SER A 114 -20.25 -7.50 8.16
C SER A 114 -19.94 -6.03 8.46
N ARG A 115 -20.69 -5.10 7.87
CA ARG A 115 -20.45 -3.66 8.07
C ARG A 115 -20.78 -3.21 9.47
N THR A 116 -20.02 -2.24 9.95
CA THR A 116 -20.26 -1.58 11.26
C THR A 116 -21.05 -0.29 11.09
N ASP A 117 -22.10 -0.34 10.26
CA ASP A 117 -22.90 0.83 9.89
C ASP A 117 -23.44 1.56 11.13
N GLY A 118 -23.40 2.89 11.10
CA GLY A 118 -23.81 3.76 12.18
C GLY A 118 -22.77 3.94 13.31
N ARG A 119 -21.65 3.24 13.29
CA ARG A 119 -20.54 3.50 14.23
C ARG A 119 -19.69 4.67 13.75
N ARG A 120 -19.06 5.36 14.69
CA ARG A 120 -18.12 6.44 14.36
C ARG A 120 -16.86 5.89 13.70
N PRO A 121 -16.25 6.58 12.71
CA PRO A 121 -14.99 6.18 12.13
C PRO A 121 -13.92 5.88 13.19
N GLY A 122 -13.18 4.79 12.99
CA GLY A 122 -12.20 4.27 13.94
C GLY A 122 -12.77 3.32 15.00
N ALA A 123 -14.09 3.22 15.18
CA ALA A 123 -14.69 2.35 16.20
C ALA A 123 -14.47 0.87 15.88
N LEU A 124 -14.04 0.12 16.90
CA LEU A 124 -13.79 -1.32 16.83
C LEU A 124 -15.08 -2.12 17.06
N ALA A 125 -15.22 -3.20 16.28
CA ALA A 125 -16.20 -4.26 16.49
C ALA A 125 -15.49 -5.61 16.23
N GLY A 126 -14.85 -6.18 17.22
CA GLY A 126 -13.87 -7.24 17.01
C GLY A 126 -12.75 -6.75 16.11
N THR A 127 -12.40 -7.53 15.07
CA THR A 127 -11.37 -7.15 14.08
C THR A 127 -11.85 -6.11 13.06
N LEU A 128 -13.14 -5.79 13.02
CA LEU A 128 -13.71 -4.80 12.13
C LEU A 128 -13.51 -3.39 12.69
N VAL A 129 -13.14 -2.47 11.83
CA VAL A 129 -13.03 -1.04 12.14
C VAL A 129 -13.97 -0.26 11.25
N ALA A 130 -14.84 0.55 11.85
CA ALA A 130 -15.71 1.45 11.12
C ALA A 130 -14.89 2.53 10.40
N THR A 131 -15.27 2.85 9.16
CA THR A 131 -14.61 3.85 8.33
C THR A 131 -15.61 4.89 7.86
N GLY A 132 -15.17 5.92 7.16
CA GLY A 132 -16.07 6.90 6.53
C GLY A 132 -16.98 6.30 5.44
N GLY A 133 -16.67 5.09 4.96
CA GLY A 133 -17.50 4.34 4.03
C GLY A 133 -17.12 2.87 4.04
N GLY A 134 -18.01 2.05 4.62
CA GLY A 134 -17.80 0.62 4.85
C GLY A 134 -16.99 0.33 6.12
N SER A 135 -16.40 -0.86 6.17
CA SER A 135 -15.58 -1.32 7.29
C SER A 135 -14.29 -1.98 6.80
N LEU A 136 -13.22 -1.78 7.54
CA LEU A 136 -11.94 -2.43 7.29
C LEU A 136 -11.73 -3.54 8.31
N GLU A 137 -11.51 -4.77 7.84
CA GLU A 137 -11.14 -5.91 8.67
C GLU A 137 -9.63 -5.93 8.88
N LEU A 138 -9.18 -5.79 10.11
CA LEU A 138 -7.77 -5.98 10.46
C LEU A 138 -7.47 -7.47 10.51
N ARG A 139 -6.40 -7.89 9.84
CA ARG A 139 -5.93 -9.29 9.83
C ARG A 139 -4.64 -9.46 10.60
N ARG A 140 -3.67 -8.61 10.32
CA ARG A 140 -2.34 -8.66 10.95
C ARG A 140 -1.90 -7.27 11.35
N VAL A 141 -1.43 -7.15 12.58
CA VAL A 141 -1.00 -5.88 13.16
C VAL A 141 0.32 -6.03 13.89
N GLN A 142 0.99 -4.91 14.12
CA GLN A 142 2.18 -4.84 14.93
C GLN A 142 2.06 -3.68 15.92
N PRO A 143 1.81 -3.96 17.21
CA PRO A 143 1.87 -2.94 18.25
C PRO A 143 3.29 -2.40 18.42
N GLU A 144 3.39 -1.19 18.92
CA GLU A 144 4.67 -0.56 19.21
C GLU A 144 5.56 -1.46 20.09
N SER A 145 6.82 -1.64 19.69
CA SER A 145 7.82 -2.48 20.37
C SER A 145 7.43 -3.97 20.53
N ARG A 146 6.53 -4.47 19.70
CA ARG A 146 6.12 -5.87 19.67
C ARG A 146 6.34 -6.50 18.29
N SER A 147 6.38 -7.84 18.30
CA SER A 147 6.37 -8.61 17.03
C SER A 147 5.01 -8.53 16.34
N PRO A 148 4.96 -8.71 14.99
CA PRO A 148 3.70 -8.89 14.27
C PRO A 148 2.87 -10.04 14.85
N MET A 149 1.55 -9.84 14.91
CA MET A 149 0.59 -10.83 15.41
C MET A 149 -0.75 -10.70 14.66
N SER A 150 -1.65 -11.67 14.81
CA SER A 150 -3.00 -11.55 14.29
C SER A 150 -3.77 -10.45 15.03
N ALA A 151 -4.74 -9.84 14.35
CA ALA A 151 -5.59 -8.82 14.97
C ALA A 151 -6.37 -9.39 16.18
N ASP A 152 -6.80 -10.66 16.10
CA ASP A 152 -7.49 -11.34 17.20
C ASP A 152 -6.60 -11.53 18.44
N GLU A 153 -5.34 -11.91 18.25
CA GLU A 153 -4.38 -12.04 19.35
C GLU A 153 -4.12 -10.68 20.01
N TRP A 154 -3.96 -9.65 19.19
CA TRP A 154 -3.78 -8.29 19.69
C TRP A 154 -4.99 -7.83 20.52
N LEU A 155 -6.23 -7.95 19.98
CA LEU A 155 -7.45 -7.55 20.66
C LEU A 155 -7.64 -8.25 22.01
N ARG A 156 -7.39 -9.57 22.05
CA ARG A 156 -7.41 -10.35 23.30
C ARG A 156 -6.36 -9.85 24.29
N GLY A 157 -5.14 -9.58 23.80
CA GLY A 157 -4.04 -9.09 24.63
C GLY A 157 -4.29 -7.73 25.26
N VAL A 158 -4.89 -6.80 24.51
CA VAL A 158 -5.22 -5.46 25.03
C VAL A 158 -6.58 -5.39 25.71
N ARG A 159 -7.37 -6.47 25.65
CA ARG A 159 -8.75 -6.52 26.18
C ARG A 159 -9.58 -5.36 25.65
N ALA A 160 -9.53 -5.15 24.34
CA ALA A 160 -10.27 -4.07 23.69
C ALA A 160 -11.77 -4.25 23.94
N GLY A 161 -12.41 -3.22 24.47
CA GLY A 161 -13.85 -3.17 24.64
C GLY A 161 -14.56 -2.83 23.33
N ASP A 162 -15.84 -3.22 23.23
CA ASP A 162 -16.66 -2.86 22.07
C ASP A 162 -16.85 -1.35 22.02
N GLY A 163 -16.62 -0.74 20.87
CA GLY A 163 -16.72 0.71 20.66
C GLY A 163 -15.47 1.53 20.99
N GLU A 164 -14.39 0.91 21.47
CA GLU A 164 -13.09 1.61 21.50
C GLU A 164 -12.65 2.02 20.09
N ARG A 165 -11.81 3.04 20.02
CA ARG A 165 -11.48 3.66 18.73
C ARG A 165 -9.99 3.65 18.47
N LEU A 166 -9.67 3.42 17.20
CA LEU A 166 -8.36 3.69 16.61
C LEU A 166 -8.28 5.17 16.17
N GLY A 167 -7.07 5.70 16.08
CA GLY A 167 -6.83 7.08 15.65
C GLY A 167 -7.20 8.12 16.73
N THR A 168 -7.23 7.72 17.98
CA THR A 168 -7.37 8.64 19.12
C THR A 168 -6.06 8.69 19.88
N ASP A 169 -5.64 9.90 20.23
CA ASP A 169 -4.49 10.17 21.09
C ASP A 169 -4.77 9.76 22.55
#